data_6d248a7c601688b0c45750a04754ca90
#
_entry.id   6d248a7c601688b0c45750a04754ca90
#
_cell.length_a   1.000
_cell.length_b   1.000
_cell.length_c   1.000
_cell.angle_alpha   90.00
_cell.angle_beta   90.00
_cell.angle_gamma   90.00
#
_symmetry.space_group_name_H-M   'P 1'
#
loop_
_entity.id
_entity.type
_entity.pdbx_description
1 polymer ?
#
loop_
_entity_poly.entity_id
_entity_poly.type
_entity_poly.pdbx_seq_one_letter_code
_entity_poly.pdbx_strand_id
1 'polypeptide(L)'
;TNNLLEYLDLEEDFLLHDKIHDLTNKHVYDFRDNSIIPMLWATVIVFKKTDRVKRIFETVKYVKKHYQHFCNLYRIDFRNFRNDYAFSIAVNQVNGQTQQNFLPGKLSTLPGIAKVLEITDTAVSFRYENKLGHIENQDVHILDKEIANV
;
A
#
# COMPACT_ATOMS: atom_id res chain seq x y z
N THR A 1 3.41 17.20 -1.05
CA THR A 1 1.98 16.96 -0.76
C THR A 1 1.65 15.51 -1.12
N ASN A 2 0.97 14.78 -0.25
CA ASN A 2 0.46 13.43 -0.52
C ASN A 2 -1.03 13.56 -0.86
N ASN A 3 -1.34 14.16 -1.99
CA ASN A 3 -2.71 14.29 -2.46
C ASN A 3 -2.96 13.24 -3.55
N LEU A 4 -3.89 12.32 -3.32
CA LEU A 4 -4.23 11.25 -4.27
C LEU A 4 -4.69 11.78 -5.63
N LEU A 5 -5.26 12.99 -5.69
CA LEU A 5 -5.69 13.60 -6.95
C LEU A 5 -4.52 13.91 -7.90
N GLU A 6 -3.30 14.12 -7.38
CA GLU A 6 -2.10 14.35 -8.18
C GLU A 6 -1.68 13.11 -9.00
N TYR A 7 -2.22 11.94 -8.66
CA TYR A 7 -1.92 10.68 -9.35
C TYR A 7 -2.80 10.41 -10.58
N LEU A 8 -3.82 11.22 -10.83
CA LEU A 8 -4.77 11.00 -11.92
C LEU A 8 -4.16 11.23 -13.31
N ASP A 9 -3.15 12.09 -13.41
CA ASP A 9 -2.51 12.49 -14.67
C ASP A 9 -1.22 11.69 -14.98
N LEU A 10 -0.91 10.66 -14.20
CA LEU A 10 0.27 9.84 -14.44
C LEU A 10 0.16 9.07 -15.76
N GLU A 11 1.26 8.99 -16.51
CA GLU A 11 1.30 8.31 -17.82
C GLU A 11 1.15 6.80 -17.71
N GLU A 12 1.65 6.23 -16.64
CA GLU A 12 1.65 4.80 -16.37
C GLU A 12 0.24 4.22 -16.28
N ASP A 13 0.06 2.99 -16.71
CA ASP A 13 -1.24 2.34 -16.69
C ASP A 13 -1.53 1.59 -15.37
N PHE A 14 -0.52 1.34 -14.53
CA PHE A 14 -0.68 0.69 -13.23
C PHE A 14 0.45 1.05 -12.26
N LEU A 15 0.10 1.65 -11.13
CA LEU A 15 1.06 2.10 -10.12
C LEU A 15 0.59 1.76 -8.70
N LEU A 16 1.57 1.41 -7.87
CA LEU A 16 1.47 1.18 -6.43
C LEU A 16 2.59 1.93 -5.72
N HIS A 17 2.47 2.12 -4.40
CA HIS A 17 3.58 2.62 -3.60
C HIS A 17 4.60 1.53 -3.28
N ASP A 18 5.88 1.87 -3.35
CA ASP A 18 7.00 1.04 -2.87
C ASP A 18 7.43 1.39 -1.44
N LYS A 19 7.03 2.57 -0.93
CA LYS A 19 7.43 3.09 0.38
C LYS A 19 6.25 3.56 1.19
N ILE A 20 6.34 3.35 2.51
CA ILE A 20 5.42 3.95 3.48
C ILE A 20 6.17 4.85 4.45
N HIS A 21 5.46 5.85 4.93
CA HIS A 21 5.90 6.75 5.99
C HIS A 21 5.03 6.54 7.23
N ASP A 22 5.63 5.98 8.27
CA ASP A 22 4.98 5.86 9.58
C ASP A 22 4.96 7.23 10.26
N LEU A 23 3.77 7.78 10.43
CA LEU A 23 3.57 9.12 10.96
C LEU A 23 3.88 9.22 12.47
N THR A 24 3.87 8.10 13.20
CA THR A 24 4.20 8.08 14.63
C THR A 24 5.70 8.12 14.88
N ASN A 25 6.47 7.41 14.06
CA ASN A 25 7.92 7.31 14.18
C ASN A 25 8.67 8.20 13.18
N LYS A 26 7.96 8.78 12.21
CA LYS A 26 8.53 9.55 11.09
C LYS A 26 9.57 8.75 10.27
N HIS A 27 9.52 7.43 10.36
CA HIS A 27 10.37 6.55 9.56
C HIS A 27 9.72 6.22 8.22
N VAL A 28 10.56 6.09 7.20
CA VAL A 28 10.17 5.59 5.89
C VAL A 28 10.60 4.14 5.78
N TYR A 29 9.66 3.28 5.46
CA TYR A 29 9.93 1.86 5.27
C TYR A 29 9.83 1.49 3.79
N ASP A 30 10.88 0.87 3.28
CA ASP A 30 10.80 0.00 2.12
C ASP A 30 10.18 -1.31 2.60
N PHE A 31 9.11 -1.75 1.96
CA PHE A 31 8.54 -3.04 2.28
C PHE A 31 9.36 -4.14 1.60
N ARG A 32 10.42 -4.53 2.24
CA ARG A 32 11.27 -5.67 1.85
C ARG A 32 11.35 -6.61 3.03
N ASP A 33 10.68 -7.72 2.91
CA ASP A 33 10.94 -8.88 3.75
C ASP A 33 12.01 -9.78 3.08
N ASN A 34 12.15 -11.03 3.54
CA ASN A 34 13.07 -12.00 2.95
C ASN A 34 12.62 -12.54 1.58
N SER A 35 11.61 -11.95 0.97
CA SER A 35 11.11 -12.37 -0.34
C SER A 35 12.10 -12.04 -1.46
N ILE A 36 11.98 -12.76 -2.57
CA ILE A 36 12.85 -12.57 -3.74
C ILE A 36 12.33 -11.51 -4.72
N ILE A 37 11.19 -10.90 -4.44
CA ILE A 37 10.60 -9.84 -5.23
C ILE A 37 10.37 -8.60 -4.38
N PRO A 38 10.39 -7.39 -4.97
CA PRO A 38 9.98 -6.18 -4.28
C PRO A 38 8.52 -6.29 -3.83
N MET A 39 8.25 -5.91 -2.58
CA MET A 39 6.90 -5.81 -2.06
C MET A 39 6.35 -4.42 -2.29
N LEU A 40 5.09 -4.36 -2.73
CA LEU A 40 4.38 -3.14 -3.04
C LEU A 40 3.20 -2.98 -2.09
N TRP A 41 2.83 -1.74 -1.81
CA TRP A 41 1.70 -1.42 -0.94
C TRP A 41 0.44 -1.23 -1.77
N ALA A 42 -0.53 -2.14 -1.61
CA ALA A 42 -1.78 -2.15 -2.36
C ALA A 42 -2.91 -1.34 -1.68
N THR A 43 -2.59 -0.42 -0.80
CA THR A 43 -3.54 0.48 -0.16
C THR A 43 -4.10 1.49 -1.16
N VAL A 44 -3.23 2.03 -2.01
CA VAL A 44 -3.59 2.92 -3.11
C VAL A 44 -3.15 2.26 -4.41
N ILE A 45 -4.09 2.13 -5.33
CA ILE A 45 -3.85 1.56 -6.66
C ILE A 45 -4.37 2.55 -7.69
N VAL A 46 -3.47 3.09 -8.50
CA VAL A 46 -3.83 3.91 -9.64
C VAL A 46 -3.70 3.09 -10.90
N PHE A 47 -4.75 3.05 -11.71
CA PHE A 47 -4.73 2.23 -12.93
C PHE A 47 -5.61 2.79 -14.04
N LYS A 48 -5.24 2.46 -15.28
CA LYS A 48 -6.02 2.70 -16.50
C LYS A 48 -6.61 1.36 -16.98
N LYS A 49 -7.71 1.41 -17.71
CA LYS A 49 -8.33 0.19 -18.26
C LYS A 49 -7.57 -0.28 -19.50
N THR A 50 -6.53 -1.06 -19.31
CA THR A 50 -5.73 -1.69 -20.38
C THR A 50 -5.77 -3.21 -20.26
N ASP A 51 -5.41 -3.92 -21.33
CA ASP A 51 -5.31 -5.39 -21.30
C ASP A 51 -4.21 -5.87 -20.36
N ARG A 52 -3.12 -5.10 -20.21
CA ARG A 52 -2.07 -5.40 -19.24
C ARG A 52 -2.61 -5.34 -17.81
N VAL A 53 -3.34 -4.30 -17.48
CA VAL A 53 -3.94 -4.13 -16.15
C VAL A 53 -5.00 -5.20 -15.87
N LYS A 54 -5.81 -5.55 -16.86
CA LYS A 54 -6.75 -6.67 -16.74
C LYS A 54 -6.02 -7.97 -16.37
N ARG A 55 -4.88 -8.26 -17.03
CA ARG A 55 -4.05 -9.43 -16.69
C ARG A 55 -3.50 -9.36 -15.28
N ILE A 56 -3.09 -8.18 -14.78
CA ILE A 56 -2.66 -8.02 -13.39
C ILE A 56 -3.78 -8.46 -12.43
N PHE A 57 -5.00 -7.94 -12.58
CA PHE A 57 -6.11 -8.30 -11.70
C PHE A 57 -6.52 -9.78 -11.81
N GLU A 58 -6.48 -10.37 -13.01
CA GLU A 58 -6.72 -11.79 -13.19
C GLU A 58 -5.65 -12.64 -12.50
N THR A 59 -4.38 -12.21 -12.59
CA THR A 59 -3.27 -12.86 -11.90
C THR A 59 -3.40 -12.74 -10.38
N VAL A 60 -3.85 -11.60 -9.85
CA VAL A 60 -4.14 -11.44 -8.40
C VAL A 60 -5.17 -12.49 -7.95
N LYS A 61 -6.24 -12.71 -8.72
CA LYS A 61 -7.25 -13.74 -8.39
C LYS A 61 -6.64 -15.14 -8.40
N TYR A 62 -5.78 -15.43 -9.35
CA TYR A 62 -5.08 -16.70 -9.45
C TYR A 62 -4.11 -16.89 -8.27
N VAL A 63 -3.32 -15.86 -7.93
CA VAL A 63 -2.42 -15.85 -6.77
C VAL A 63 -3.21 -16.09 -5.48
N LYS A 64 -4.35 -15.43 -5.29
CA LYS A 64 -5.22 -15.63 -4.12
C LYS A 64 -5.64 -17.10 -3.99
N LYS A 65 -6.06 -17.73 -5.09
CA LYS A 65 -6.49 -19.13 -5.10
C LYS A 65 -5.35 -20.10 -4.74
N HIS A 66 -4.12 -19.75 -5.10
CA HIS A 66 -2.92 -20.60 -4.92
C HIS A 66 -1.89 -19.96 -3.98
N TYR A 67 -2.34 -19.17 -3.01
CA TYR A 67 -1.50 -18.28 -2.23
C TYR A 67 -0.32 -18.99 -1.55
N GLN A 68 -0.54 -20.15 -0.94
CA GLN A 68 0.53 -20.90 -0.27
C GLN A 68 1.64 -21.35 -1.24
N HIS A 69 1.27 -21.74 -2.46
CA HIS A 69 2.24 -22.08 -3.50
C HIS A 69 3.13 -20.87 -3.84
N PHE A 70 2.51 -19.70 -4.01
CA PHE A 70 3.24 -18.45 -4.32
C PHE A 70 4.09 -17.98 -3.14
N CYS A 71 3.63 -18.13 -1.90
CA CYS A 71 4.46 -17.84 -0.72
C CYS A 71 5.73 -18.67 -0.72
N ASN A 72 5.64 -19.97 -1.03
CA ASN A 72 6.82 -20.84 -1.13
C ASN A 72 7.73 -20.42 -2.29
N LEU A 73 7.17 -20.16 -3.45
CA LEU A 73 7.92 -19.78 -4.66
C LEU A 73 8.72 -18.49 -4.47
N TYR A 74 8.10 -17.47 -3.84
CA TYR A 74 8.70 -16.14 -3.66
C TYR A 74 9.32 -15.93 -2.29
N ARG A 75 9.39 -16.98 -1.44
CA ARG A 75 9.95 -16.95 -0.07
C ARG A 75 9.26 -15.91 0.81
N ILE A 76 7.94 -15.85 0.74
CA ILE A 76 7.12 -14.96 1.56
C ILE A 76 6.80 -15.71 2.86
N ASP A 77 7.26 -15.19 4.00
CA ASP A 77 7.04 -15.80 5.31
C ASP A 77 5.61 -15.63 5.83
N PHE A 78 4.93 -14.56 5.40
CA PHE A 78 3.57 -14.25 5.82
C PHE A 78 2.54 -15.14 5.11
N ARG A 79 1.99 -16.11 5.84
CA ARG A 79 1.11 -17.15 5.29
C ARG A 79 -0.36 -16.79 5.20
N ASN A 80 -0.81 -15.75 5.90
CA ASN A 80 -2.16 -15.23 5.74
C ASN A 80 -2.23 -14.38 4.47
N PHE A 81 -3.35 -14.52 3.74
CA PHE A 81 -3.52 -13.74 2.51
C PHE A 81 -3.49 -12.23 2.76
N ARG A 82 -2.66 -11.54 2.00
CA ARG A 82 -2.60 -10.07 1.94
C ARG A 82 -2.60 -9.59 0.51
N ASN A 83 -3.35 -8.52 0.28
CA ASN A 83 -3.42 -7.89 -1.04
C ASN A 83 -2.04 -7.38 -1.50
N ASP A 84 -1.25 -6.81 -0.59
CA ASP A 84 0.09 -6.30 -0.90
C ASP A 84 0.95 -7.37 -1.58
N TYR A 85 1.03 -8.56 -1.00
CA TYR A 85 1.79 -9.67 -1.58
C TYR A 85 1.18 -10.18 -2.89
N ALA A 86 -0.15 -10.27 -2.97
CA ALA A 86 -0.81 -10.75 -4.18
C ALA A 86 -0.61 -9.80 -5.36
N PHE A 87 -0.69 -8.50 -5.14
CA PHE A 87 -0.40 -7.50 -6.17
C PHE A 87 1.09 -7.47 -6.53
N SER A 88 1.99 -7.55 -5.55
CA SER A 88 3.44 -7.63 -5.81
C SER A 88 3.80 -8.80 -6.72
N ILE A 89 3.25 -9.98 -6.44
CA ILE A 89 3.44 -11.18 -7.25
C ILE A 89 2.86 -10.99 -8.65
N ALA A 90 1.62 -10.50 -8.75
CA ALA A 90 0.94 -10.33 -10.02
C ALA A 90 1.66 -9.32 -10.94
N VAL A 91 2.08 -8.19 -10.37
CA VAL A 91 2.86 -7.17 -11.10
C VAL A 91 4.18 -7.74 -11.58
N ASN A 92 4.89 -8.45 -10.70
CA ASN A 92 6.14 -9.11 -11.04
C ASN A 92 5.98 -10.10 -12.20
N GLN A 93 4.95 -10.95 -12.16
CA GLN A 93 4.70 -11.94 -13.22
C GLN A 93 4.31 -11.28 -14.56
N VAL A 94 3.41 -10.29 -14.53
CA VAL A 94 2.92 -9.64 -15.74
C VAL A 94 3.99 -8.76 -16.38
N ASN A 95 4.84 -8.13 -15.57
CA ASN A 95 5.91 -7.24 -16.05
C ASN A 95 7.23 -7.96 -16.35
N GLY A 96 7.31 -9.28 -16.20
CA GLY A 96 8.55 -10.02 -16.43
C GLY A 96 9.63 -9.72 -15.39
N GLN A 97 9.26 -9.65 -14.13
CA GLN A 97 10.15 -9.44 -12.97
C GLN A 97 10.70 -8.01 -12.80
N THR A 98 10.22 -7.05 -13.56
CA THR A 98 10.66 -5.66 -13.42
C THR A 98 9.46 -4.75 -13.15
N GLN A 99 9.46 -4.10 -12.00
CA GLN A 99 8.65 -2.92 -11.74
C GLN A 99 9.63 -1.77 -11.52
N GLN A 100 9.61 -0.80 -12.41
CA GLN A 100 10.52 0.34 -12.35
C GLN A 100 9.83 1.62 -11.92
N ASN A 101 8.51 1.70 -12.12
CA ASN A 101 7.72 2.90 -11.85
C ASN A 101 6.75 2.64 -10.69
N PHE A 102 6.77 3.54 -9.74
CA PHE A 102 5.95 3.51 -8.54
C PHE A 102 5.15 4.81 -8.42
N LEU A 103 4.12 4.81 -7.58
CA LEU A 103 3.47 6.05 -7.21
C LEU A 103 4.51 7.00 -6.58
N PRO A 104 4.53 8.27 -6.98
CA PRO A 104 5.46 9.23 -6.42
C PRO A 104 5.19 9.46 -4.92
N GLY A 105 6.23 9.83 -4.20
CA GLY A 105 6.15 10.09 -2.76
C GLY A 105 6.12 8.82 -1.91
N LYS A 106 5.40 8.89 -0.80
CA LYS A 106 5.34 7.84 0.21
C LYS A 106 3.92 7.72 0.71
N LEU A 107 3.45 6.52 0.95
CA LEU A 107 2.16 6.31 1.59
C LEU A 107 2.26 6.71 3.07
N SER A 108 1.66 7.84 3.44
CA SER A 108 1.55 8.27 4.84
C SER A 108 0.60 7.35 5.58
N THR A 109 1.10 6.70 6.62
CA THR A 109 0.35 5.69 7.37
C THR A 109 0.33 6.00 8.85
N LEU A 110 -0.86 5.96 9.44
CA LEU A 110 -1.07 6.00 10.88
C LEU A 110 -1.31 4.56 11.36
N PRO A 111 -0.37 3.97 12.13
CA PRO A 111 -0.49 2.57 12.57
C PRO A 111 -1.65 2.40 13.56
N GLY A 112 -2.19 1.16 13.63
CA GLY A 112 -3.36 0.83 14.46
C GLY A 112 -3.16 0.97 15.97
N ILE A 113 -1.92 1.16 16.42
CA ILE A 113 -1.61 1.49 17.82
C ILE A 113 -1.79 2.98 18.15
N ALA A 114 -1.89 3.83 17.12
CA ALA A 114 -2.21 5.24 17.28
C ALA A 114 -3.73 5.40 17.36
N LYS A 115 -4.20 6.07 18.41
CA LYS A 115 -5.64 6.35 18.58
C LYS A 115 -6.00 7.65 17.88
N VAL A 116 -6.88 7.57 16.90
CA VAL A 116 -7.44 8.77 16.27
C VAL A 116 -8.41 9.44 17.23
N LEU A 117 -8.29 10.75 17.36
CA LEU A 117 -9.11 11.58 18.25
C LEU A 117 -10.17 12.34 17.47
N GLU A 118 -9.80 12.84 16.28
CA GLU A 118 -10.68 13.64 15.45
C GLU A 118 -10.25 13.54 13.98
N ILE A 119 -11.22 13.54 13.09
CA ILE A 119 -11.05 13.66 11.64
C ILE A 119 -11.93 14.81 11.16
N THR A 120 -11.33 15.74 10.45
CA THR A 120 -12.02 16.82 9.73
C THR A 120 -11.75 16.68 8.24
N ASP A 121 -12.34 17.54 7.42
CA ASP A 121 -12.12 17.55 5.96
C ASP A 121 -10.65 17.80 5.57
N THR A 122 -9.88 18.43 6.46
CA THR A 122 -8.51 18.85 6.16
C THR A 122 -7.46 18.31 7.13
N ALA A 123 -7.87 17.69 8.24
CA ALA A 123 -6.94 17.30 9.29
C ALA A 123 -7.31 16.00 10.02
N VAL A 124 -6.30 15.34 10.53
CA VAL A 124 -6.41 14.19 11.45
C VAL A 124 -5.61 14.47 12.71
N SER A 125 -6.28 14.43 13.86
CA SER A 125 -5.65 14.49 15.18
C SER A 125 -5.60 13.11 15.80
N PHE A 126 -4.47 12.72 16.36
CA PHE A 126 -4.27 11.41 16.96
C PHE A 126 -3.40 11.46 18.20
N ARG A 127 -3.47 10.39 19.00
CA ARG A 127 -2.60 10.14 20.13
C ARG A 127 -1.81 8.86 19.91
N TYR A 128 -0.51 8.96 20.09
CA TYR A 128 0.39 7.82 20.09
C TYR A 128 1.22 7.87 21.37
N GLU A 129 1.12 6.84 22.19
CA GLU A 129 1.65 6.86 23.55
C GLU A 129 1.11 8.08 24.33
N ASN A 130 1.99 8.94 24.84
CA ASN A 130 1.65 10.16 25.56
C ASN A 130 1.79 11.43 24.71
N LYS A 131 1.93 11.29 23.39
CA LYS A 131 2.09 12.42 22.47
C LYS A 131 0.84 12.63 21.64
N LEU A 132 0.50 13.89 21.44
CA LEU A 132 -0.51 14.30 20.48
C LEU A 132 0.16 14.58 19.14
N GLY A 133 -0.42 14.04 18.06
CA GLY A 133 -0.02 14.32 16.71
C GLY A 133 -1.16 15.00 15.94
N HIS A 134 -0.79 15.80 14.97
CA HIS A 134 -1.71 16.49 14.07
C HIS A 134 -1.16 16.49 12.66
N ILE A 135 -2.01 16.19 11.69
CA ILE A 135 -1.67 16.08 10.27
C ILE A 135 -2.68 16.90 9.49
N GLU A 136 -2.20 17.79 8.65
CA GLU A 136 -3.05 18.67 7.84
C GLU A 136 -2.76 18.54 6.36
N ASN A 137 -3.81 18.72 5.54
CA ASN A 137 -3.75 18.88 4.09
C ASN A 137 -2.97 17.77 3.36
N GLN A 138 -3.13 16.52 3.82
CA GLN A 138 -2.58 15.34 3.13
C GLN A 138 -3.46 14.12 3.34
N ASP A 139 -3.44 13.21 2.38
CA ASP A 139 -4.11 11.91 2.50
C ASP A 139 -3.34 11.00 3.45
N VAL A 140 -4.07 10.30 4.31
CA VAL A 140 -3.50 9.42 5.34
C VAL A 140 -4.19 8.06 5.33
N HIS A 141 -3.40 7.01 5.30
CA HIS A 141 -3.86 5.66 5.51
C HIS A 141 -3.95 5.35 7.01
N ILE A 142 -5.16 5.15 7.53
CA ILE A 142 -5.41 4.88 8.94
C ILE A 142 -5.66 3.38 9.13
N LEU A 143 -4.84 2.74 9.97
CA LEU A 143 -4.96 1.31 10.27
C LEU A 143 -5.88 1.01 11.45
N ASP A 144 -6.29 2.03 12.22
CA ASP A 144 -7.26 1.87 13.29
C ASP A 144 -8.64 1.56 12.72
N LYS A 145 -9.14 0.36 12.96
CA LYS A 145 -10.42 -0.12 12.44
C LYS A 145 -11.62 0.33 13.26
N GLU A 146 -11.42 0.85 14.47
CA GLU A 146 -12.51 1.31 15.32
C GLU A 146 -13.19 2.56 14.75
N ILE A 147 -12.46 3.34 13.94
CA ILE A 147 -12.98 4.54 13.29
C ILE A 147 -13.97 4.22 12.16
N ALA A 148 -13.88 3.05 11.54
CA ALA A 148 -14.79 2.67 10.46
C ALA A 148 -16.23 2.39 10.94
N ASN A 149 -16.48 2.43 12.24
CA ASN A 149 -17.77 2.18 12.86
C ASN A 149 -18.45 3.46 13.41
N VAL A 150 -17.97 4.63 13.03
CA VAL A 150 -18.57 5.93 13.42
C VAL A 150 -19.46 6.46 12.33
#